data_2856e19d5fa259723182455883affc39
#
_entry.id   2856e19d5fa259723182455883affc39
#
_cell.length_a   1.000
_cell.length_b   1.000
_cell.length_c   1.000
_cell.angle_alpha   90.00
_cell.angle_beta   90.00
_cell.angle_gamma   90.00
#
_symmetry.space_group_name_H-M   'P 1'
#
loop_
_entity.id
_entity.type
_entity.pdbx_description
1 polymer ?
#
loop_
_entity_poly.entity_id
_entity_poly.type
_entity_poly.pdbx_seq_one_letter_code
_entity_poly.pdbx_strand_id
1 'polypeptide(L)'
;MTTTGQFGRTTLPDEQQQAIRKAVRWEVFTIVYTSVTIAVIALVVGESQAMRTAWIEDMLSLIPQVAFLTALLFVRRRPTRKHPYGLHRAMGVGHLVAGVALLAVGLNLAIEAVTGLISGEHPTIGTVQLFGQTIWLGWLMVAVMVVVIVGPVFFYGPAKSKLAPVLHNKLLYADADMAKADWQTTVASIVGVLGVGIGIWWLDGAAALFISLGIIWDGFRNTRTAIVDLMDQRARTYDSKNPHPLAGDIVSYLRSRPWVAEAAVRMRDQGQVFHIEAFVVPRRGKVTTHDLSAAAAGITDLDWKVQDVVIAPVEKLPDEADPGR
;
A
#
# COMPACT_ATOMS: atom_id res chain seq x y z
N MET A 1 22.12 -15.07 -29.62
CA MET A 1 21.69 -13.71 -29.26
C MET A 1 22.58 -13.24 -28.13
N THR A 2 23.45 -12.28 -28.37
CA THR A 2 24.34 -11.69 -27.37
C THR A 2 23.49 -10.90 -26.38
N THR A 3 23.28 -11.46 -25.22
CA THR A 3 22.76 -10.68 -24.09
C THR A 3 23.81 -9.63 -23.74
N THR A 4 23.61 -8.43 -24.20
CA THR A 4 24.31 -7.27 -23.63
C THR A 4 24.07 -7.35 -22.12
N GLY A 5 25.16 -7.31 -21.34
CA GLY A 5 25.15 -7.45 -19.87
C GLY A 5 24.38 -6.37 -19.12
N GLN A 6 23.13 -6.21 -19.46
CA GLN A 6 22.19 -5.29 -18.83
C GLN A 6 21.41 -6.08 -17.79
N PHE A 7 21.77 -5.93 -16.52
CA PHE A 7 20.99 -6.44 -15.42
C PHE A 7 19.66 -5.67 -15.34
N GLY A 8 18.57 -6.41 -15.16
CA GLY A 8 17.24 -5.86 -14.98
C GLY A 8 16.37 -5.84 -16.25
N ARG A 9 15.19 -6.45 -16.14
CA ARG A 9 14.16 -6.34 -17.18
C ARG A 9 13.48 -4.98 -17.08
N THR A 10 13.51 -4.20 -18.14
CA THR A 10 12.77 -2.92 -18.22
C THR A 10 11.35 -3.10 -18.76
N THR A 11 11.02 -4.30 -19.25
CA THR A 11 9.72 -4.64 -19.83
C THR A 11 9.02 -5.68 -18.96
N LEU A 12 7.81 -5.35 -18.53
CA LEU A 12 6.94 -6.28 -17.82
C LEU A 12 6.27 -7.25 -18.80
N PRO A 13 5.94 -8.48 -18.38
CA PRO A 13 5.08 -9.36 -19.18
C PRO A 13 3.72 -8.70 -19.48
N ASP A 14 3.05 -9.17 -20.51
CA ASP A 14 1.80 -8.56 -21.00
C ASP A 14 0.69 -8.51 -19.96
N GLU A 15 0.56 -9.52 -19.12
CA GLU A 15 -0.41 -9.57 -18.04
C GLU A 15 -0.18 -8.43 -17.02
N GLN A 16 1.06 -8.30 -16.52
CA GLN A 16 1.43 -7.26 -15.56
C GLN A 16 1.34 -5.87 -16.18
N GLN A 17 1.67 -5.75 -17.47
CA GLN A 17 1.53 -4.49 -18.18
C GLN A 17 0.05 -4.07 -18.32
N GLN A 18 -0.85 -5.03 -18.57
CA GLN A 18 -2.29 -4.78 -18.58
C GLN A 18 -2.82 -4.45 -17.18
N ALA A 19 -2.34 -5.18 -16.15
CA ALA A 19 -2.71 -4.94 -14.77
C ALA A 19 -2.30 -3.52 -14.31
N ILE A 20 -1.08 -3.06 -14.65
CA ILE A 20 -0.64 -1.68 -14.37
C ILE A 20 -1.53 -0.65 -15.08
N ARG A 21 -1.86 -0.88 -16.36
CA ARG A 21 -2.78 0.04 -17.07
C ARG A 21 -4.14 0.13 -16.40
N LYS A 22 -4.67 -1.02 -15.92
CA LYS A 22 -5.93 -1.04 -15.15
C LYS A 22 -5.77 -0.34 -13.80
N ALA A 23 -4.68 -0.59 -13.08
CA ALA A 23 -4.40 0.07 -11.81
C ALA A 23 -4.33 1.59 -11.97
N VAL A 24 -3.57 2.09 -12.96
CA VAL A 24 -3.49 3.54 -13.25
C VAL A 24 -4.87 4.13 -13.56
N ARG A 25 -5.72 3.43 -14.32
CA ARG A 25 -7.09 3.91 -14.59
C ARG A 25 -7.92 3.99 -13.32
N TRP A 26 -7.83 3.00 -12.46
CA TRP A 26 -8.52 3.01 -11.18
C TRP A 26 -7.99 4.10 -10.24
N GLU A 27 -6.67 4.33 -10.20
CA GLU A 27 -6.09 5.41 -9.41
C GLU A 27 -6.58 6.79 -9.88
N VAL A 28 -6.56 7.05 -11.19
CA VAL A 28 -7.06 8.31 -11.76
C VAL A 28 -8.56 8.45 -11.48
N PHE A 29 -9.35 7.39 -11.67
CA PHE A 29 -10.78 7.40 -11.35
C PHE A 29 -11.01 7.72 -9.87
N THR A 30 -10.27 7.06 -8.97
CA THR A 30 -10.39 7.29 -7.53
C THR A 30 -10.02 8.72 -7.15
N ILE A 31 -8.93 9.27 -7.69
CA ILE A 31 -8.54 10.67 -7.45
C ILE A 31 -9.67 11.62 -7.85
N VAL A 32 -10.26 11.43 -9.04
CA VAL A 32 -11.37 12.28 -9.50
C VAL A 32 -12.60 12.10 -8.60
N TYR A 33 -12.96 10.86 -8.30
CA TYR A 33 -14.11 10.55 -7.43
C TYR A 33 -13.91 11.17 -6.04
N THR A 34 -12.78 10.89 -5.38
CA THR A 34 -12.49 11.42 -4.04
C THR A 34 -12.38 12.95 -4.04
N SER A 35 -11.84 13.57 -5.09
CA SER A 35 -11.83 15.04 -5.19
C SER A 35 -13.25 15.62 -5.26
N VAL A 36 -14.15 14.95 -5.98
CA VAL A 36 -15.56 15.36 -6.05
C VAL A 36 -16.24 15.15 -4.69
N THR A 37 -16.03 14.00 -4.03
CA THR A 37 -16.61 13.72 -2.71
C THR A 37 -16.10 14.69 -1.64
N ILE A 38 -14.81 15.02 -1.62
CA ILE A 38 -14.23 16.05 -0.76
C ILE A 38 -14.95 17.39 -0.95
N ALA A 39 -15.19 17.81 -2.19
CA ALA A 39 -15.90 19.05 -2.48
C ALA A 39 -17.36 19.00 -2.01
N VAL A 40 -18.04 17.86 -2.21
CA VAL A 40 -19.44 17.68 -1.77
C VAL A 40 -19.54 17.66 -0.25
N ILE A 41 -18.66 16.93 0.44
CA ILE A 41 -18.64 16.88 1.91
C ILE A 41 -18.34 18.26 2.48
N ALA A 42 -17.42 19.03 1.89
CA ALA A 42 -17.11 20.39 2.32
C ALA A 42 -18.32 21.33 2.35
N LEU A 43 -19.30 21.11 1.48
CA LEU A 43 -20.54 21.91 1.46
C LEU A 43 -21.49 21.59 2.62
N VAL A 44 -21.35 20.42 3.24
CA VAL A 44 -22.29 19.92 4.25
C VAL A 44 -21.63 19.61 5.60
N VAL A 45 -20.30 19.71 5.72
CA VAL A 45 -19.54 19.27 6.91
C VAL A 45 -19.98 19.98 8.21
N GLY A 46 -20.39 21.24 8.14
CA GLY A 46 -20.85 22.03 9.28
C GLY A 46 -19.85 22.03 10.45
N GLU A 47 -20.39 22.01 11.68
CA GLU A 47 -19.62 22.00 12.92
C GLU A 47 -19.39 20.57 13.49
N SER A 48 -19.79 19.51 12.77
CA SER A 48 -19.63 18.13 13.24
C SER A 48 -18.14 17.71 13.20
N GLN A 49 -17.62 17.32 14.36
CA GLN A 49 -16.23 16.81 14.47
C GLN A 49 -16.06 15.49 13.70
N ALA A 50 -17.03 14.58 13.76
CA ALA A 50 -17.00 13.33 13.02
C ALA A 50 -16.98 13.54 11.52
N MET A 51 -17.83 14.43 10.99
CA MET A 51 -17.85 14.78 9.56
C MET A 51 -16.54 15.44 9.12
N ARG A 52 -15.98 16.33 9.93
CA ARG A 52 -14.70 16.98 9.66
C ARG A 52 -13.55 15.97 9.63
N THR A 53 -13.53 15.02 10.56
CA THR A 53 -12.53 13.95 10.60
C THR A 53 -12.63 13.06 9.38
N ALA A 54 -13.83 12.64 8.99
CA ALA A 54 -14.05 11.87 7.76
C ALA A 54 -13.64 12.65 6.50
N TRP A 55 -13.93 13.93 6.43
CA TRP A 55 -13.52 14.80 5.33
C TRP A 55 -11.97 14.90 5.20
N ILE A 56 -11.28 15.02 6.33
CA ILE A 56 -9.79 15.03 6.35
C ILE A 56 -9.25 13.66 5.98
N GLU A 57 -9.88 12.56 6.42
CA GLU A 57 -9.51 11.20 6.01
C GLU A 57 -9.62 11.04 4.48
N ASP A 58 -10.68 11.52 3.85
CA ASP A 58 -10.83 11.52 2.39
C ASP A 58 -9.70 12.29 1.69
N MET A 59 -9.26 13.42 2.24
CA MET A 59 -8.10 14.15 1.70
C MET A 59 -6.82 13.33 1.84
N LEU A 60 -6.62 12.65 2.96
CA LEU A 60 -5.46 11.80 3.19
C LEU A 60 -5.44 10.57 2.28
N SER A 61 -6.60 10.04 1.90
CA SER A 61 -6.70 8.92 0.98
C SER A 61 -6.16 9.23 -0.43
N LEU A 62 -6.02 10.50 -0.81
CA LEU A 62 -5.38 10.91 -2.06
C LEU A 62 -3.85 10.67 -2.04
N ILE A 63 -3.22 10.64 -0.86
CA ILE A 63 -1.76 10.55 -0.75
C ILE A 63 -1.21 9.21 -1.29
N PRO A 64 -1.73 8.02 -0.92
CA PRO A 64 -1.30 6.75 -1.49
C PRO A 64 -1.45 6.70 -3.01
N GLN A 65 -2.53 7.25 -3.55
CA GLN A 65 -2.83 7.25 -4.98
C GLN A 65 -1.85 8.11 -5.76
N VAL A 66 -1.60 9.34 -5.29
CA VAL A 66 -0.60 10.25 -5.89
C VAL A 66 0.81 9.66 -5.75
N ALA A 67 1.13 9.07 -4.58
CA ALA A 67 2.40 8.40 -4.34
C ALA A 67 2.62 7.22 -5.30
N PHE A 68 1.59 6.39 -5.54
CA PHE A 68 1.66 5.29 -6.49
C PHE A 68 1.93 5.78 -7.91
N LEU A 69 1.17 6.75 -8.41
CA LEU A 69 1.35 7.30 -9.75
C LEU A 69 2.73 7.95 -9.93
N THR A 70 3.15 8.73 -8.93
CA THR A 70 4.47 9.39 -8.92
C THR A 70 5.60 8.36 -8.89
N ALA A 71 5.53 7.38 -8.00
CA ALA A 71 6.53 6.31 -7.91
C ALA A 71 6.63 5.52 -9.22
N LEU A 72 5.50 5.26 -9.88
CA LEU A 72 5.48 4.56 -11.16
C LEU A 72 6.23 5.33 -12.27
N LEU A 73 6.21 6.67 -12.27
CA LEU A 73 6.99 7.49 -13.18
C LEU A 73 8.51 7.32 -12.96
N PHE A 74 8.93 7.20 -11.70
CA PHE A 74 10.33 6.97 -11.34
C PHE A 74 10.79 5.56 -11.69
N VAL A 75 10.00 4.56 -11.34
CA VAL A 75 10.31 3.14 -11.60
C VAL A 75 10.52 2.83 -13.09
N ARG A 76 9.80 3.51 -13.97
CA ARG A 76 9.94 3.36 -15.44
C ARG A 76 11.25 3.91 -16.00
N ARG A 77 12.03 4.67 -15.21
CA ARG A 77 13.31 5.21 -15.66
C ARG A 77 14.36 4.11 -15.70
N ARG A 78 15.16 4.09 -16.76
CA ARG A 78 16.26 3.12 -16.91
C ARG A 78 17.32 3.34 -15.82
N PRO A 79 17.99 2.27 -15.35
CA PRO A 79 19.16 2.37 -14.49
C PRO A 79 20.20 3.32 -15.08
N THR A 80 20.86 4.07 -14.21
CA THR A 80 21.92 5.03 -14.56
C THR A 80 23.17 4.72 -13.75
N ARG A 81 24.32 5.31 -14.11
CA ARG A 81 25.55 5.16 -13.30
C ARG A 81 25.38 5.65 -11.86
N LYS A 82 24.49 6.64 -11.62
CA LYS A 82 24.16 7.14 -10.30
C LYS A 82 23.21 6.23 -9.54
N HIS A 83 22.31 5.55 -10.27
CA HIS A 83 21.30 4.63 -9.73
C HIS A 83 21.39 3.30 -10.50
N PRO A 84 22.41 2.47 -10.23
CA PRO A 84 22.68 1.26 -11.02
C PRO A 84 21.59 0.21 -10.87
N TYR A 85 20.88 0.17 -9.75
CA TYR A 85 19.74 -0.73 -9.50
C TYR A 85 18.39 -0.17 -9.99
N GLY A 86 18.38 1.02 -10.64
CA GLY A 86 17.15 1.73 -10.97
C GLY A 86 16.54 2.48 -9.79
N LEU A 87 15.28 2.92 -9.95
CA LEU A 87 14.56 3.69 -8.93
C LEU A 87 13.35 2.90 -8.37
N HIS A 88 13.45 1.58 -8.30
CA HIS A 88 12.36 0.70 -7.87
C HIS A 88 11.89 0.96 -6.44
N ARG A 89 12.79 1.39 -5.55
CA ARG A 89 12.47 1.77 -4.16
C ARG A 89 11.58 3.01 -4.04
N ALA A 90 11.32 3.75 -5.14
CA ALA A 90 10.38 4.86 -5.14
C ALA A 90 8.97 4.43 -4.66
N MET A 91 8.56 3.17 -4.91
CA MET A 91 7.31 2.62 -4.38
C MET A 91 7.32 2.53 -2.85
N GLY A 92 8.41 2.04 -2.25
CA GLY A 92 8.59 1.98 -0.79
C GLY A 92 8.64 3.37 -0.14
N VAL A 93 9.32 4.34 -0.80
CA VAL A 93 9.33 5.73 -0.34
C VAL A 93 7.94 6.35 -0.39
N GLY A 94 7.18 6.13 -1.47
CA GLY A 94 5.80 6.58 -1.57
C GLY A 94 4.91 5.98 -0.47
N HIS A 95 5.08 4.68 -0.18
CA HIS A 95 4.37 4.01 0.90
C HIS A 95 4.72 4.60 2.28
N LEU A 96 6.00 4.90 2.52
CA LEU A 96 6.45 5.55 3.75
C LEU A 96 5.85 6.94 3.92
N VAL A 97 5.87 7.77 2.87
CA VAL A 97 5.30 9.13 2.90
C VAL A 97 3.81 9.07 3.22
N ALA A 98 3.05 8.16 2.57
CA ALA A 98 1.63 7.98 2.84
C ALA A 98 1.38 7.55 4.29
N GLY A 99 2.11 6.56 4.80
CA GLY A 99 1.96 6.07 6.17
C GLY A 99 2.28 7.14 7.22
N VAL A 100 3.37 7.90 7.05
CA VAL A 100 3.75 8.98 7.97
C VAL A 100 2.72 10.11 7.97
N ALA A 101 2.18 10.48 6.79
CA ALA A 101 1.15 11.49 6.70
C ALA A 101 -0.13 11.08 7.45
N LEU A 102 -0.60 9.85 7.23
CA LEU A 102 -1.74 9.28 7.95
C LEU A 102 -1.51 9.31 9.47
N LEU A 103 -0.34 8.84 9.92
CA LEU A 103 -0.02 8.79 11.34
C LEU A 103 0.00 10.18 11.98
N ALA A 104 0.67 11.14 11.35
CA ALA A 104 0.80 12.50 11.88
C ALA A 104 -0.56 13.22 11.95
N VAL A 105 -1.38 13.12 10.89
CA VAL A 105 -2.68 13.78 10.87
C VAL A 105 -3.68 13.04 11.77
N GLY A 106 -3.68 11.70 11.78
CA GLY A 106 -4.52 10.91 12.68
C GLY A 106 -4.27 11.23 14.16
N LEU A 107 -3.00 11.41 14.56
CA LEU A 107 -2.66 11.84 15.91
C LEU A 107 -3.20 13.23 16.23
N ASN A 108 -3.10 14.17 15.29
CA ASN A 108 -3.65 15.52 15.46
C ASN A 108 -5.16 15.49 15.64
N LEU A 109 -5.88 14.75 14.78
CA LEU A 109 -7.33 14.59 14.85
C LEU A 109 -7.78 13.90 16.15
N ALA A 110 -7.03 12.91 16.64
CA ALA A 110 -7.34 12.27 17.92
C ALA A 110 -7.18 13.24 19.11
N ILE A 111 -6.12 14.06 19.11
CA ILE A 111 -5.92 15.10 20.14
C ILE A 111 -7.07 16.11 20.09
N GLU A 112 -7.46 16.56 18.89
CA GLU A 112 -8.58 17.49 18.72
C GLU A 112 -9.90 16.89 19.24
N ALA A 113 -10.21 15.64 18.88
CA ALA A 113 -11.41 14.94 19.35
C ALA A 113 -11.44 14.76 20.88
N VAL A 114 -10.30 14.35 21.47
CA VAL A 114 -10.17 14.21 22.95
C VAL A 114 -10.32 15.56 23.64
N THR A 115 -9.68 16.60 23.11
CA THR A 115 -9.76 17.94 23.69
C THR A 115 -11.19 18.47 23.63
N GLY A 116 -11.90 18.32 22.51
CA GLY A 116 -13.29 18.70 22.36
C GLY A 116 -14.23 17.97 23.33
N LEU A 117 -14.00 16.66 23.54
CA LEU A 117 -14.75 15.86 24.53
C LEU A 117 -14.51 16.33 25.97
N ILE A 118 -13.26 16.64 26.34
CA ILE A 118 -12.91 17.12 27.70
C ILE A 118 -13.45 18.53 27.92
N SER A 119 -13.36 19.41 26.91
CA SER A 119 -13.86 20.79 26.98
C SER A 119 -15.40 20.85 27.03
N GLY A 120 -16.08 19.73 26.73
CA GLY A 120 -17.53 19.71 26.64
C GLY A 120 -18.06 20.51 25.45
N GLU A 121 -17.36 20.48 24.32
CA GLU A 121 -17.82 21.17 23.12
C GLU A 121 -19.11 20.56 22.59
N HIS A 122 -20.13 21.40 22.39
CA HIS A 122 -21.43 20.98 21.87
C HIS A 122 -21.53 21.38 20.40
N PRO A 123 -21.26 20.47 19.46
CA PRO A 123 -21.39 20.79 18.04
C PRO A 123 -22.86 21.15 17.72
N THR A 124 -23.06 22.23 16.97
CA THR A 124 -24.37 22.66 16.54
C THR A 124 -24.56 22.36 15.05
N ILE A 125 -25.49 21.46 14.73
CA ILE A 125 -25.85 21.17 13.34
C ILE A 125 -27.08 22.03 12.99
N GLY A 126 -26.85 23.02 12.14
CA GLY A 126 -27.86 23.97 11.72
C GLY A 126 -28.96 23.40 10.82
N THR A 127 -29.73 24.29 10.20
CA THR A 127 -30.74 23.96 9.20
C THR A 127 -30.37 24.57 7.87
N VAL A 128 -30.84 23.97 6.78
CA VAL A 128 -30.67 24.45 5.41
C VAL A 128 -32.05 24.57 4.74
N GLN A 129 -32.21 25.58 3.91
CA GLN A 129 -33.41 25.71 3.09
C GLN A 129 -33.23 24.95 1.76
N LEU A 130 -34.07 23.95 1.55
CA LEU A 130 -34.09 23.15 0.33
C LEU A 130 -35.49 23.12 -0.24
N PHE A 131 -35.64 23.53 -1.49
CA PHE A 131 -36.95 23.61 -2.19
C PHE A 131 -38.03 24.34 -1.40
N GLY A 132 -37.68 25.41 -0.66
CA GLY A 132 -38.60 26.21 0.14
C GLY A 132 -38.99 25.59 1.49
N GLN A 133 -38.39 24.47 1.88
CA GLN A 133 -38.55 23.84 3.19
C GLN A 133 -37.26 23.96 4.01
N THR A 134 -37.40 24.23 5.30
CA THR A 134 -36.28 24.22 6.24
C THR A 134 -36.11 22.81 6.76
N ILE A 135 -34.97 22.18 6.41
CA ILE A 135 -34.63 20.86 6.89
C ILE A 135 -33.40 20.92 7.78
N TRP A 136 -33.28 19.98 8.71
CA TRP A 136 -32.06 19.82 9.52
C TRP A 136 -30.90 19.36 8.66
N LEU A 137 -29.75 20.06 8.73
CA LEU A 137 -28.57 19.81 7.90
C LEU A 137 -28.04 18.37 8.10
N GLY A 138 -28.23 17.78 9.29
CA GLY A 138 -27.81 16.42 9.58
C GLY A 138 -28.39 15.36 8.64
N TRP A 139 -29.62 15.55 8.13
CA TRP A 139 -30.19 14.63 7.14
C TRP A 139 -29.43 14.68 5.81
N LEU A 140 -28.98 15.87 5.41
CA LEU A 140 -28.18 16.04 4.19
C LEU A 140 -26.77 15.45 4.38
N MET A 141 -26.16 15.64 5.55
CA MET A 141 -24.88 14.99 5.92
C MET A 141 -24.98 13.48 5.80
N VAL A 142 -25.99 12.86 6.41
CA VAL A 142 -26.23 11.41 6.35
C VAL A 142 -26.43 10.95 4.91
N ALA A 143 -27.27 11.66 4.13
CA ALA A 143 -27.50 11.30 2.74
C ALA A 143 -26.22 11.36 1.89
N VAL A 144 -25.40 12.40 2.07
CA VAL A 144 -24.11 12.54 1.38
C VAL A 144 -23.19 11.39 1.77
N MET A 145 -23.03 11.05 3.05
CA MET A 145 -22.18 9.96 3.51
C MET A 145 -22.60 8.60 2.92
N VAL A 146 -23.90 8.31 2.89
CA VAL A 146 -24.45 7.09 2.27
C VAL A 146 -24.13 7.01 0.77
N VAL A 147 -24.18 8.14 0.05
CA VAL A 147 -23.84 8.17 -1.38
C VAL A 147 -22.34 8.03 -1.62
N VAL A 148 -21.54 8.73 -0.83
CA VAL A 148 -20.06 8.74 -0.96
C VAL A 148 -19.44 7.37 -0.73
N ILE A 149 -19.98 6.56 0.20
CA ILE A 149 -19.41 5.24 0.52
C ILE A 149 -19.59 4.21 -0.61
N VAL A 150 -20.48 4.45 -1.54
CA VAL A 150 -20.75 3.51 -2.64
C VAL A 150 -19.52 3.28 -3.52
N GLY A 151 -18.73 4.33 -3.79
CA GLY A 151 -17.51 4.25 -4.60
C GLY A 151 -16.45 3.32 -4.02
N PRO A 152 -15.93 3.60 -2.81
CA PRO A 152 -14.86 2.82 -2.20
C PRO A 152 -15.27 1.36 -1.93
N VAL A 153 -16.44 1.14 -1.36
CA VAL A 153 -16.85 -0.20 -0.92
C VAL A 153 -17.22 -1.12 -2.08
N PHE A 154 -17.92 -0.62 -3.09
CA PHE A 154 -18.48 -1.46 -4.14
C PHE A 154 -17.74 -1.43 -5.48
N PHE A 155 -16.99 -0.37 -5.75
CA PHE A 155 -16.33 -0.20 -7.04
C PHE A 155 -14.80 -0.28 -6.95
N TYR A 156 -14.11 0.77 -6.53
CA TYR A 156 -12.66 0.81 -6.68
C TYR A 156 -11.89 0.04 -5.61
N GLY A 157 -12.38 -0.08 -4.38
CA GLY A 157 -11.73 -0.89 -3.35
C GLY A 157 -11.58 -2.35 -3.78
N PRO A 158 -12.66 -3.05 -4.17
CA PRO A 158 -12.59 -4.42 -4.69
C PRO A 158 -11.78 -4.55 -5.99
N ALA A 159 -11.85 -3.56 -6.89
CA ALA A 159 -11.09 -3.58 -8.13
C ALA A 159 -9.57 -3.50 -7.89
N LYS A 160 -9.11 -2.58 -7.05
CA LYS A 160 -7.70 -2.43 -6.65
C LYS A 160 -7.21 -3.65 -5.88
N SER A 161 -8.04 -4.18 -4.97
CA SER A 161 -7.72 -5.39 -4.20
C SER A 161 -7.44 -6.62 -5.06
N LYS A 162 -8.07 -6.75 -6.23
CA LYS A 162 -7.78 -7.81 -7.21
C LYS A 162 -6.49 -7.56 -7.99
N LEU A 163 -6.08 -6.31 -8.16
CA LEU A 163 -4.87 -5.95 -8.90
C LEU A 163 -3.61 -6.01 -8.04
N ALA A 164 -3.73 -5.75 -6.74
CA ALA A 164 -2.60 -5.72 -5.81
C ALA A 164 -1.78 -7.03 -5.79
N PRO A 165 -2.37 -8.24 -5.71
CA PRO A 165 -1.62 -9.50 -5.80
C PRO A 165 -0.98 -9.72 -7.17
N VAL A 166 -1.65 -9.40 -8.28
CA VAL A 166 -1.12 -9.56 -9.65
C VAL A 166 0.13 -8.70 -9.86
N LEU A 167 0.15 -7.50 -9.28
CA LEU A 167 1.27 -6.57 -9.36
C LEU A 167 2.25 -6.75 -8.19
N HIS A 168 1.94 -7.60 -7.23
CA HIS A 168 2.67 -7.76 -5.98
C HIS A 168 3.04 -6.37 -5.39
N ASN A 169 2.05 -5.46 -5.32
CA ASN A 169 2.28 -4.07 -4.93
C ASN A 169 1.63 -3.76 -3.60
N LYS A 170 2.46 -3.53 -2.58
CA LYS A 170 2.03 -3.29 -1.19
C LYS A 170 1.34 -1.93 -1.02
N LEU A 171 1.76 -0.91 -1.78
CA LEU A 171 1.13 0.41 -1.73
C LEU A 171 -0.29 0.36 -2.30
N LEU A 172 -0.48 -0.31 -3.45
CA LEU A 172 -1.81 -0.53 -4.02
C LEU A 172 -2.70 -1.39 -3.12
N TYR A 173 -2.09 -2.37 -2.41
CA TYR A 173 -2.81 -3.18 -1.43
C TYR A 173 -3.28 -2.33 -0.24
N ALA A 174 -2.39 -1.49 0.31
CA ALA A 174 -2.72 -0.61 1.44
C ALA A 174 -3.86 0.35 1.09
N ASP A 175 -3.81 0.98 -0.09
CA ASP A 175 -4.86 1.86 -0.60
C ASP A 175 -6.21 1.12 -0.79
N ALA A 176 -6.17 -0.10 -1.32
CA ALA A 176 -7.38 -0.93 -1.47
C ALA A 176 -7.95 -1.39 -0.11
N ASP A 177 -7.11 -1.65 0.87
CA ASP A 177 -7.50 -2.07 2.22
C ASP A 177 -8.18 -0.91 2.97
N MET A 178 -7.63 0.31 2.86
CA MET A 178 -8.25 1.54 3.37
C MET A 178 -9.62 1.77 2.74
N ALA A 179 -9.72 1.73 1.41
CA ALA A 179 -11.00 1.93 0.70
C ALA A 179 -12.08 0.91 1.12
N LYS A 180 -11.69 -0.30 1.50
CA LYS A 180 -12.65 -1.28 2.05
C LYS A 180 -13.08 -0.96 3.48
N ALA A 181 -12.25 -0.27 4.26
CA ALA A 181 -12.55 0.10 5.63
C ALA A 181 -13.41 1.38 5.73
N ASP A 182 -13.53 2.16 4.67
CA ASP A 182 -14.26 3.44 4.63
C ASP A 182 -15.72 3.35 5.10
N TRP A 183 -16.35 2.15 5.03
CA TRP A 183 -17.70 1.97 5.59
C TRP A 183 -17.76 2.19 7.10
N GLN A 184 -16.68 1.87 7.83
CA GLN A 184 -16.62 2.05 9.29
C GLN A 184 -16.62 3.54 9.64
N THR A 185 -15.83 4.34 8.91
CA THR A 185 -15.79 5.80 9.02
C THR A 185 -17.14 6.41 8.67
N THR A 186 -17.78 5.94 7.60
CA THR A 186 -19.11 6.38 7.22
C THR A 186 -20.15 6.11 8.31
N VAL A 187 -20.18 4.89 8.84
CA VAL A 187 -21.12 4.53 9.92
C VAL A 187 -20.83 5.37 11.18
N ALA A 188 -19.58 5.54 11.56
CA ALA A 188 -19.20 6.36 12.72
C ALA A 188 -19.66 7.81 12.54
N SER A 189 -19.43 8.39 11.37
CA SER A 189 -19.88 9.77 11.05
C SER A 189 -21.40 9.91 11.09
N ILE A 190 -22.13 8.95 10.54
CA ILE A 190 -23.61 8.95 10.60
C ILE A 190 -24.10 8.86 12.05
N VAL A 191 -23.51 7.98 12.85
CA VAL A 191 -23.84 7.82 14.27
C VAL A 191 -23.53 9.10 15.05
N GLY A 192 -22.38 9.73 14.81
CA GLY A 192 -22.03 11.02 15.41
C GLY A 192 -23.05 12.11 15.11
N VAL A 193 -23.34 12.31 13.83
CA VAL A 193 -24.32 13.33 13.36
C VAL A 193 -25.72 13.08 13.94
N LEU A 194 -26.23 11.85 13.88
CA LEU A 194 -27.54 11.50 14.42
C LEU A 194 -27.57 11.65 15.95
N GLY A 195 -26.45 11.35 16.63
CA GLY A 195 -26.31 11.56 18.07
C GLY A 195 -26.53 13.00 18.48
N VAL A 196 -25.94 13.95 17.76
CA VAL A 196 -26.19 15.39 17.96
C VAL A 196 -27.65 15.72 17.76
N GLY A 197 -28.29 15.15 16.72
CA GLY A 197 -29.70 15.37 16.41
C GLY A 197 -30.67 14.94 17.53
N ILE A 198 -30.32 13.94 18.34
CA ILE A 198 -31.12 13.47 19.48
C ILE A 198 -30.62 14.03 20.83
N GLY A 199 -29.67 14.99 20.81
CA GLY A 199 -29.18 15.66 22.01
C GLY A 199 -28.00 14.98 22.73
N ILE A 200 -27.40 13.93 22.15
CA ILE A 200 -26.22 13.25 22.68
C ILE A 200 -24.96 13.89 22.09
N TRP A 201 -24.60 15.07 22.59
CA TRP A 201 -23.53 15.91 22.04
C TRP A 201 -22.15 15.23 21.96
N TRP A 202 -21.80 14.41 22.95
CA TRP A 202 -20.50 13.74 23.02
C TRP A 202 -20.31 12.65 21.97
N LEU A 203 -21.40 12.17 21.34
CA LEU A 203 -21.34 11.04 20.40
C LEU A 203 -20.61 11.43 19.10
N ASP A 204 -20.68 12.70 18.68
CA ASP A 204 -19.95 13.22 17.55
C ASP A 204 -18.42 13.23 17.78
N GLY A 205 -18.00 13.73 18.94
CA GLY A 205 -16.58 13.67 19.36
C GLY A 205 -16.07 12.25 19.55
N ALA A 206 -16.91 11.35 20.09
CA ALA A 206 -16.55 9.94 20.23
C ALA A 206 -16.41 9.26 18.85
N ALA A 207 -17.27 9.57 17.89
CA ALA A 207 -17.16 9.08 16.52
C ALA A 207 -15.89 9.63 15.84
N ALA A 208 -15.58 10.91 15.99
CA ALA A 208 -14.35 11.52 15.51
C ALA A 208 -13.10 10.84 16.08
N LEU A 209 -13.10 10.54 17.37
CA LEU A 209 -12.02 9.80 18.02
C LEU A 209 -11.89 8.38 17.47
N PHE A 210 -12.99 7.67 17.29
CA PHE A 210 -12.99 6.33 16.70
C PHE A 210 -12.38 6.33 15.30
N ILE A 211 -12.77 7.27 14.44
CA ILE A 211 -12.22 7.43 13.10
C ILE A 211 -10.72 7.73 13.17
N SER A 212 -10.31 8.68 14.02
CA SER A 212 -8.91 9.07 14.21
C SER A 212 -8.02 7.89 14.64
N LEU A 213 -8.53 7.02 15.53
CA LEU A 213 -7.81 5.81 15.93
C LEU A 213 -7.63 4.82 14.79
N GLY A 214 -8.59 4.70 13.89
CA GLY A 214 -8.47 3.95 12.64
C GLY A 214 -7.35 4.49 11.76
N ILE A 215 -7.34 5.81 11.52
CA ILE A 215 -6.30 6.50 10.73
C ILE A 215 -4.90 6.31 11.36
N ILE A 216 -4.78 6.42 12.69
CA ILE A 216 -3.52 6.18 13.42
C ILE A 216 -3.05 4.74 13.21
N TRP A 217 -3.95 3.77 13.34
CA TRP A 217 -3.62 2.36 13.17
C TRP A 217 -3.10 2.07 11.75
N ASP A 218 -3.79 2.57 10.74
CA ASP A 218 -3.37 2.41 9.34
C ASP A 218 -2.06 3.13 9.05
N GLY A 219 -1.89 4.34 9.55
CA GLY A 219 -0.65 5.10 9.46
C GLY A 219 0.53 4.38 10.11
N PHE A 220 0.35 3.83 11.31
CA PHE A 220 1.37 3.06 12.03
C PHE A 220 1.74 1.77 11.26
N ARG A 221 0.75 0.99 10.84
CA ARG A 221 0.94 -0.25 10.10
C ARG A 221 1.69 -0.03 8.79
N ASN A 222 1.26 0.97 8.01
CA ASN A 222 1.86 1.31 6.73
C ASN A 222 3.28 1.86 6.89
N THR A 223 3.50 2.77 7.85
CA THR A 223 4.83 3.32 8.16
C THR A 223 5.80 2.21 8.56
N ARG A 224 5.40 1.35 9.51
CA ARG A 224 6.23 0.22 9.95
C ARG A 224 6.58 -0.72 8.79
N THR A 225 5.60 -1.08 7.97
CA THR A 225 5.82 -1.96 6.82
C THR A 225 6.80 -1.33 5.83
N ALA A 226 6.61 -0.05 5.50
CA ALA A 226 7.48 0.66 4.56
C ALA A 226 8.92 0.81 5.09
N ILE A 227 9.09 1.13 6.38
CA ILE A 227 10.43 1.24 7.00
C ILE A 227 11.15 -0.11 6.93
N VAL A 228 10.52 -1.20 7.34
CA VAL A 228 11.16 -2.51 7.39
C VAL A 228 11.50 -3.02 5.98
N ASP A 229 10.64 -2.75 4.98
CA ASP A 229 10.93 -3.06 3.58
C ASP A 229 12.11 -2.22 3.03
N LEU A 230 12.20 -0.95 3.39
CA LEU A 230 13.33 -0.09 2.99
C LEU A 230 14.65 -0.47 3.69
N MET A 231 14.56 -1.13 4.86
CA MET A 231 15.70 -1.70 5.59
C MET A 231 16.08 -3.11 5.11
N ASP A 232 15.67 -3.50 3.91
CA ASP A 232 16.03 -4.78 3.29
C ASP A 232 15.54 -6.02 4.05
N GLN A 233 14.36 -5.94 4.66
CA GLN A 233 13.70 -7.13 5.20
C GLN A 233 13.59 -8.21 4.12
N ARG A 234 13.65 -9.48 4.53
CA ARG A 234 13.33 -10.63 3.67
C ARG A 234 11.99 -10.38 2.97
N ALA A 235 11.94 -10.58 1.64
CA ALA A 235 10.74 -10.38 0.86
C ALA A 235 9.53 -11.14 1.42
N ARG A 236 8.41 -10.44 1.54
CA ARG A 236 7.13 -10.97 2.04
C ARG A 236 6.08 -10.90 0.95
N THR A 237 4.94 -11.54 1.19
CA THR A 237 3.76 -11.44 0.32
C THR A 237 3.26 -9.99 0.20
N TYR A 238 2.47 -9.69 -0.83
CA TYR A 238 1.95 -8.33 -1.11
C TYR A 238 1.16 -7.72 0.07
N ASP A 239 0.57 -8.57 0.93
CA ASP A 239 -0.14 -8.18 2.15
C ASP A 239 0.76 -8.14 3.40
N SER A 240 2.07 -8.40 3.23
CA SER A 240 3.10 -8.42 4.26
C SER A 240 2.86 -9.43 5.40
N LYS A 241 1.97 -10.41 5.23
CA LYS A 241 1.64 -11.38 6.28
C LYS A 241 2.65 -12.51 6.40
N ASN A 242 3.14 -13.04 5.26
CA ASN A 242 4.00 -14.21 5.23
C ASN A 242 5.31 -13.95 4.46
N PRO A 243 6.40 -14.69 4.73
CA PRO A 243 7.55 -14.73 3.83
C PRO A 243 7.12 -15.12 2.42
N HIS A 244 7.77 -14.57 1.40
CA HIS A 244 7.43 -14.88 0.03
C HIS A 244 7.84 -16.31 -0.34
N PRO A 245 6.95 -17.15 -0.92
CA PRO A 245 7.23 -18.56 -1.21
C PRO A 245 8.36 -18.77 -2.22
N LEU A 246 8.55 -17.82 -3.14
CA LEU A 246 9.59 -17.87 -4.18
C LEU A 246 11.00 -18.16 -3.64
N ALA A 247 11.32 -17.73 -2.41
CA ALA A 247 12.62 -18.03 -1.81
C ALA A 247 12.82 -19.55 -1.66
N GLY A 248 11.78 -20.29 -1.25
CA GLY A 248 11.79 -21.75 -1.17
C GLY A 248 11.87 -22.42 -2.55
N ASP A 249 11.14 -21.87 -3.52
CA ASP A 249 11.16 -22.37 -4.90
C ASP A 249 12.54 -22.23 -5.54
N ILE A 250 13.24 -21.10 -5.30
CA ILE A 250 14.60 -20.86 -5.78
C ILE A 250 15.57 -21.85 -5.15
N VAL A 251 15.48 -22.09 -3.82
CA VAL A 251 16.33 -23.08 -3.14
C VAL A 251 16.10 -24.48 -3.73
N SER A 252 14.85 -24.86 -3.95
CA SER A 252 14.48 -26.14 -4.54
C SER A 252 15.00 -26.27 -5.97
N TYR A 253 14.87 -25.22 -6.77
CA TYR A 253 15.41 -25.14 -8.13
C TYR A 253 16.94 -25.32 -8.14
N LEU A 254 17.67 -24.60 -7.28
CA LEU A 254 19.13 -24.70 -7.20
C LEU A 254 19.58 -26.09 -6.76
N ARG A 255 18.92 -26.67 -5.75
CA ARG A 255 19.22 -28.05 -5.27
C ARG A 255 18.97 -29.13 -6.33
N SER A 256 18.10 -28.87 -7.30
CA SER A 256 17.88 -29.77 -8.43
C SER A 256 19.05 -29.80 -9.44
N ARG A 257 20.01 -28.87 -9.36
CA ARG A 257 21.16 -28.81 -10.25
C ARG A 257 22.21 -29.85 -9.84
N PRO A 258 22.74 -30.65 -10.79
CA PRO A 258 23.68 -31.74 -10.45
C PRO A 258 24.94 -31.27 -9.71
N TRP A 259 25.39 -30.05 -9.95
CA TRP A 259 26.61 -29.48 -9.38
C TRP A 259 26.40 -28.79 -8.02
N VAL A 260 25.16 -28.60 -7.55
CA VAL A 260 24.83 -27.98 -6.27
C VAL A 260 24.68 -29.02 -5.18
N ALA A 261 25.44 -28.89 -4.07
CA ALA A 261 25.29 -29.68 -2.86
C ALA A 261 24.23 -29.04 -1.93
N GLU A 262 24.43 -27.77 -1.63
CA GLU A 262 23.56 -26.99 -0.76
C GLU A 262 23.29 -25.62 -1.38
N ALA A 263 22.14 -25.06 -1.06
CA ALA A 263 21.75 -23.73 -1.51
C ALA A 263 20.94 -23.00 -0.45
N ALA A 264 21.18 -21.69 -0.35
CA ALA A 264 20.40 -20.76 0.45
C ALA A 264 20.20 -19.45 -0.32
N VAL A 265 19.20 -18.66 0.08
CA VAL A 265 18.81 -17.45 -0.66
C VAL A 265 18.47 -16.31 0.29
N ARG A 266 19.03 -15.14 0.00
CA ARG A 266 18.51 -13.86 0.49
C ARG A 266 17.72 -13.20 -0.63
N MET A 267 16.47 -12.84 -0.34
CA MET A 267 15.59 -12.17 -1.29
C MET A 267 14.98 -10.93 -0.63
N ARG A 268 15.14 -9.78 -1.27
CA ARG A 268 14.56 -8.51 -0.83
C ARG A 268 13.63 -7.93 -1.88
N ASP A 269 12.57 -7.28 -1.40
CA ASP A 269 11.61 -6.58 -2.23
C ASP A 269 12.05 -5.12 -2.39
N GLN A 270 12.29 -4.68 -3.62
CA GLN A 270 12.62 -3.29 -3.93
C GLN A 270 11.40 -2.50 -4.44
N GLY A 271 10.18 -2.98 -4.13
CA GLY A 271 8.92 -2.41 -4.58
C GLY A 271 8.40 -3.10 -5.83
N GLN A 272 8.94 -2.83 -7.00
CA GLN A 272 8.46 -3.45 -8.24
C GLN A 272 9.29 -4.65 -8.69
N VAL A 273 10.42 -4.91 -8.07
CA VAL A 273 11.34 -6.00 -8.44
C VAL A 273 11.87 -6.70 -7.21
N PHE A 274 12.20 -7.99 -7.38
CA PHE A 274 12.97 -8.74 -6.40
C PHE A 274 14.44 -8.74 -6.78
N HIS A 275 15.26 -8.48 -5.78
CA HIS A 275 16.71 -8.69 -5.84
C HIS A 275 17.06 -9.98 -5.08
N ILE A 276 17.79 -10.87 -5.75
CA ILE A 276 18.08 -12.20 -5.26
C ILE A 276 19.60 -12.40 -5.17
N GLU A 277 20.05 -12.79 -3.99
CA GLU A 277 21.40 -13.28 -3.74
C GLU A 277 21.30 -14.75 -3.36
N ALA A 278 21.74 -15.63 -4.26
CA ALA A 278 21.74 -17.07 -4.07
C ALA A 278 23.14 -17.55 -3.70
N PHE A 279 23.26 -18.25 -2.60
CA PHE A 279 24.50 -18.88 -2.15
C PHE A 279 24.44 -20.37 -2.46
N VAL A 280 25.49 -20.90 -3.07
CA VAL A 280 25.54 -22.31 -3.46
C VAL A 280 26.86 -22.94 -3.00
N VAL A 281 26.79 -24.13 -2.42
CA VAL A 281 27.95 -24.95 -2.13
C VAL A 281 28.09 -25.98 -3.26
N PRO A 282 29.16 -25.92 -4.09
CA PRO A 282 29.34 -26.86 -5.20
C PRO A 282 29.72 -28.28 -4.69
N ARG A 283 29.15 -29.33 -5.29
CA ARG A 283 29.42 -30.74 -4.87
C ARG A 283 30.88 -31.16 -4.98
N ARG A 284 31.67 -30.58 -5.88
CA ARG A 284 33.07 -30.96 -6.16
C ARG A 284 34.02 -29.76 -6.17
N GLY A 285 33.66 -28.67 -5.49
CA GLY A 285 34.45 -27.44 -5.43
C GLY A 285 34.68 -26.74 -6.78
N LYS A 286 34.07 -27.24 -7.87
CA LYS A 286 34.19 -26.67 -9.21
C LYS A 286 32.81 -26.30 -9.76
N VAL A 287 32.67 -25.07 -10.19
CA VAL A 287 31.52 -24.57 -10.88
C VAL A 287 32.00 -23.71 -12.07
N THR A 288 31.32 -23.80 -13.19
CA THR A 288 31.67 -23.03 -14.38
C THR A 288 30.83 -21.76 -14.45
N THR A 289 31.33 -20.75 -15.17
CA THR A 289 30.54 -19.53 -15.46
C THR A 289 29.26 -19.85 -16.24
N HIS A 290 29.28 -20.92 -17.04
CA HIS A 290 28.12 -21.40 -17.77
C HIS A 290 27.04 -21.93 -16.80
N ASP A 291 27.43 -22.74 -15.80
CA ASP A 291 26.51 -23.27 -14.79
C ASP A 291 25.84 -22.13 -14.02
N LEU A 292 26.62 -21.11 -13.60
CA LEU A 292 26.11 -19.95 -12.88
C LEU A 292 25.14 -19.14 -13.75
N SER A 293 25.49 -18.88 -15.00
CA SER A 293 24.64 -18.12 -15.92
C SER A 293 23.34 -18.86 -16.24
N ALA A 294 23.41 -20.17 -16.47
CA ALA A 294 22.23 -20.99 -16.70
C ALA A 294 21.30 -21.05 -15.46
N ALA A 295 21.89 -21.15 -14.28
CA ALA A 295 21.13 -21.14 -13.03
C ALA A 295 20.48 -19.77 -12.77
N ALA A 296 21.20 -18.67 -13.02
CA ALA A 296 20.65 -17.32 -12.88
C ALA A 296 19.48 -17.07 -13.85
N ALA A 297 19.62 -17.50 -15.12
CA ALA A 297 18.54 -17.42 -16.09
C ALA A 297 17.30 -18.21 -15.63
N GLY A 298 17.50 -19.44 -15.16
CA GLY A 298 16.39 -20.25 -14.68
C GLY A 298 15.70 -19.70 -13.43
N ILE A 299 16.45 -19.06 -12.51
CA ILE A 299 15.83 -18.33 -11.38
C ILE A 299 15.00 -17.14 -11.88
N THR A 300 15.51 -16.41 -12.89
CA THR A 300 14.78 -15.26 -13.48
C THR A 300 13.46 -15.69 -14.14
N ASP A 301 13.37 -16.94 -14.60
CA ASP A 301 12.16 -17.47 -15.25
C ASP A 301 11.13 -18.02 -14.25
N LEU A 302 11.48 -18.13 -12.94
CA LEU A 302 10.53 -18.60 -11.92
C LEU A 302 9.44 -17.58 -11.59
N ASP A 303 9.77 -16.28 -11.64
CA ASP A 303 8.81 -15.22 -11.36
C ASP A 303 9.14 -13.95 -12.17
N TRP A 304 8.09 -13.29 -12.67
CA TRP A 304 8.21 -12.08 -13.47
C TRP A 304 8.88 -10.90 -12.72
N LYS A 305 8.75 -10.88 -11.40
CA LYS A 305 9.29 -9.83 -10.53
C LYS A 305 10.79 -9.99 -10.27
N VAL A 306 11.38 -11.14 -10.59
CA VAL A 306 12.81 -11.39 -10.49
C VAL A 306 13.54 -10.65 -11.61
N GLN A 307 14.34 -9.65 -11.24
CA GLN A 307 15.11 -8.88 -12.21
C GLN A 307 16.61 -8.97 -12.04
N ASP A 308 17.05 -9.13 -10.81
CA ASP A 308 18.48 -9.12 -10.51
C ASP A 308 18.84 -10.37 -9.67
N VAL A 309 19.66 -11.23 -10.24
CA VAL A 309 20.07 -12.50 -9.63
C VAL A 309 21.59 -12.57 -9.57
N VAL A 310 22.13 -12.62 -8.38
CA VAL A 310 23.55 -12.86 -8.14
C VAL A 310 23.70 -14.25 -7.52
N ILE A 311 24.52 -15.11 -8.12
CA ILE A 311 24.85 -16.42 -7.57
C ILE A 311 26.29 -16.40 -7.08
N ALA A 312 26.47 -16.61 -5.78
CA ALA A 312 27.77 -16.66 -5.12
C ALA A 312 28.10 -18.11 -4.74
N PRO A 313 29.12 -18.75 -5.36
CA PRO A 313 29.68 -20.01 -4.88
C PRO A 313 30.40 -19.75 -3.55
N VAL A 314 30.11 -20.55 -2.54
CA VAL A 314 30.66 -20.43 -1.18
C VAL A 314 31.08 -21.81 -0.66
N GLU A 315 32.02 -21.86 0.30
CA GLU A 315 32.39 -23.09 0.96
C GLU A 315 31.39 -23.55 2.01
N LYS A 316 30.71 -22.56 2.66
CA LYS A 316 29.68 -22.77 3.68
C LYS A 316 28.58 -21.76 3.48
N LEU A 317 27.32 -22.17 3.66
CA LEU A 317 26.17 -21.25 3.57
C LEU A 317 26.20 -20.23 4.71
N PRO A 318 25.90 -18.94 4.42
CA PRO A 318 25.71 -17.93 5.46
C PRO A 318 24.47 -18.26 6.32
N ASP A 319 24.61 -18.15 7.64
CA ASP A 319 23.52 -18.48 8.58
C ASP A 319 22.25 -17.64 8.34
N GLU A 320 22.42 -16.37 7.95
CA GLU A 320 21.31 -15.45 7.67
C GLU A 320 20.59 -15.71 6.33
N ALA A 321 21.15 -16.56 5.47
CA ALA A 321 20.53 -16.91 4.18
C ALA A 321 19.68 -18.18 4.26
N ASP A 322 19.78 -18.96 5.34
CA ASP A 322 19.01 -20.20 5.53
C ASP A 322 17.54 -19.86 5.87
N PRO A 323 16.55 -20.27 5.04
CA PRO A 323 15.15 -20.04 5.33
C PRO A 323 14.58 -20.86 6.50
N GLY A 324 15.33 -21.83 7.00
CA GLY A 324 14.90 -22.76 8.06
C GLY A 324 15.36 -22.40 9.47
N ARG A 325 16.02 -21.24 9.65
CA ARG A 325 16.45 -20.72 10.95
C ARG A 325 15.85 -19.37 11.28
#